data_02a2397cb7c4a7ecba4c77036b23b9f8
#
_entry.id   02a2397cb7c4a7ecba4c77036b23b9f8
#
_cell.length_a   1.000
_cell.length_b   1.000
_cell.length_c   1.000
_cell.angle_alpha   90.00
_cell.angle_beta   90.00
_cell.angle_gamma   90.00
#
_symmetry.space_group_name_H-M   'P 1'
#
loop_
_entity.id
_entity.type
_entity.pdbx_description
1 polymer ?
#
loop_
_entity_poly.entity_id
_entity_poly.type
_entity_poly.pdbx_seq_one_letter_code
_entity_poly.pdbx_strand_id
1 'polypeptide(L)'
;MKGIVLAGGSGTRLHPVTRGISKQMLPVYDKPMIYYPLSVLMLAGIQEILVISTPEDLPGYQKLLGNGADFGIQLSYAEQPSPDGLAQAFLIGESFIGDGNVCLVLGDNIFYGYGFSAMLRDAAQLANGARVFGYHVNDPARFGVLEFDTSGKVISLEEKPAKPKSNYAVTGLYFYDNRVVDIAKSVKPSGRGELEITDVNRAYLESGELNVSVMGRGFAWLDTGTHDSLMEAGQFVQTIEHRQGLKVACLEEIGYRNGWLSEEALQRQATALAKTGYGQYLQQVLDSETTL
;
A
#
# COMPACT_ATOMS: atom_id res chain seq x y z
N MET A 1 -11.40 -10.85 2.87
CA MET A 1 -10.62 -10.03 1.90
C MET A 1 -9.16 -10.39 2.01
N LYS A 2 -8.43 -10.49 0.92
CA LYS A 2 -6.98 -10.73 0.88
C LYS A 2 -6.23 -9.48 0.43
N GLY A 3 -4.93 -9.40 0.73
CA GLY A 3 -4.11 -8.25 0.38
C GLY A 3 -3.05 -8.58 -0.66
N ILE A 4 -2.74 -7.63 -1.54
CA ILE A 4 -1.60 -7.71 -2.45
C ILE A 4 -0.74 -6.46 -2.24
N VAL A 5 0.55 -6.65 -2.02
CA VAL A 5 1.55 -5.58 -2.12
C VAL A 5 2.30 -5.76 -3.43
N LEU A 6 2.17 -4.80 -4.34
CA LEU A 6 2.94 -4.81 -5.57
C LEU A 6 4.25 -4.03 -5.37
N ALA A 7 5.33 -4.79 -5.21
CA ALA A 7 6.67 -4.29 -4.93
C ALA A 7 7.64 -4.57 -6.10
N GLY A 8 7.12 -4.53 -7.32
CA GLY A 8 7.88 -4.67 -8.55
C GLY A 8 8.40 -3.34 -9.09
N GLY A 9 9.06 -3.41 -10.24
CA GLY A 9 9.59 -2.26 -10.95
C GLY A 9 11.09 -2.04 -10.76
N SER A 10 11.74 -1.50 -11.80
CA SER A 10 13.19 -1.36 -11.87
C SER A 10 13.80 -0.25 -11.00
N GLY A 11 12.98 0.63 -10.42
CA GLY A 11 13.45 1.73 -9.56
C GLY A 11 14.42 2.70 -10.22
N THR A 12 14.50 2.74 -11.56
CA THR A 12 15.52 3.48 -12.32
C THR A 12 15.61 4.96 -12.01
N ARG A 13 14.50 5.59 -11.61
CA ARG A 13 14.48 7.01 -11.20
C ARG A 13 15.30 7.29 -9.93
N LEU A 14 15.61 6.25 -9.14
CA LEU A 14 16.43 6.33 -7.94
C LEU A 14 17.86 5.79 -8.15
N HIS A 15 18.30 5.56 -9.41
CA HIS A 15 19.68 5.19 -9.67
C HIS A 15 20.63 6.32 -9.21
N PRO A 16 21.82 5.96 -8.67
CA PRO A 16 22.38 4.61 -8.56
C PRO A 16 21.96 3.81 -7.31
N VAL A 17 21.17 4.39 -6.39
CA VAL A 17 20.81 3.78 -5.09
C VAL A 17 20.13 2.40 -5.26
N THR A 18 19.28 2.28 -6.28
CA THR A 18 18.49 1.07 -6.55
C THR A 18 19.15 0.10 -7.54
N ARG A 19 20.47 0.22 -7.80
CA ARG A 19 21.17 -0.74 -8.67
C ARG A 19 21.40 -2.11 -8.05
N GLY A 20 21.47 -2.18 -6.73
CA GLY A 20 21.77 -3.42 -6.02
C GLY A 20 20.72 -3.79 -4.98
N ILE A 21 19.61 -3.03 -4.91
CA ILE A 21 18.55 -3.26 -3.94
C ILE A 21 17.21 -2.76 -4.50
N SER A 22 16.15 -3.50 -4.27
CA SER A 22 14.80 -3.05 -4.59
C SER A 22 14.49 -1.71 -3.92
N LYS A 23 13.76 -0.83 -4.61
CA LYS A 23 13.31 0.45 -4.10
C LYS A 23 12.60 0.31 -2.74
N GLN A 24 11.70 -0.67 -2.63
CA GLN A 24 10.86 -0.86 -1.44
C GLN A 24 11.63 -1.47 -0.25
N MET A 25 12.90 -1.85 -0.47
CA MET A 25 13.83 -2.26 0.59
C MET A 25 14.65 -1.07 1.13
N LEU A 26 14.62 0.08 0.47
CA LEU A 26 15.29 1.28 0.96
C LEU A 26 14.67 1.74 2.28
N PRO A 27 15.48 2.27 3.20
CA PRO A 27 14.97 2.79 4.46
C PRO A 27 14.14 4.06 4.24
N VAL A 28 12.99 4.13 4.89
CA VAL A 28 12.25 5.37 5.12
C VAL A 28 12.29 5.62 6.61
N TYR A 29 13.16 6.51 7.02
CA TYR A 29 13.55 6.79 8.38
C TYR A 29 14.16 5.55 9.07
N ASP A 30 13.41 4.80 9.88
CA ASP A 30 13.93 3.74 10.77
C ASP A 30 13.57 2.31 10.35
N LYS A 31 12.87 2.14 9.23
CA LYS A 31 12.43 0.82 8.73
C LYS A 31 12.38 0.76 7.20
N PRO A 32 12.39 -0.44 6.59
CA PRO A 32 12.25 -0.59 5.15
C PRO A 32 10.91 -0.04 4.63
N MET A 33 10.93 0.55 3.44
CA MET A 33 9.74 1.14 2.81
C MET A 33 8.56 0.17 2.74
N ILE A 34 8.79 -1.12 2.48
CA ILE A 34 7.74 -2.15 2.37
C ILE A 34 6.87 -2.28 3.64
N TYR A 35 7.36 -1.87 4.81
CA TYR A 35 6.60 -1.90 6.05
C TYR A 35 5.37 -0.98 6.01
N TYR A 36 5.47 0.14 5.29
CA TYR A 36 4.36 1.10 5.21
C TYR A 36 3.15 0.53 4.45
N PRO A 37 3.26 0.02 3.21
CA PRO A 37 2.11 -0.60 2.55
C PRO A 37 1.63 -1.89 3.26
N LEU A 38 2.52 -2.68 3.87
CA LEU A 38 2.09 -3.81 4.70
C LEU A 38 1.22 -3.34 5.87
N SER A 39 1.63 -2.25 6.56
CA SER A 39 0.85 -1.68 7.65
C SER A 39 -0.55 -1.25 7.23
N VAL A 40 -0.72 -0.72 6.00
CA VAL A 40 -2.03 -0.34 5.46
C VAL A 40 -2.96 -1.55 5.38
N LEU A 41 -2.49 -2.67 4.87
CA LEU A 41 -3.26 -3.91 4.80
C LEU A 41 -3.60 -4.44 6.19
N MET A 42 -2.65 -4.42 7.11
CA MET A 42 -2.86 -4.87 8.49
C MET A 42 -3.85 -3.97 9.25
N LEU A 43 -3.80 -2.66 9.07
CA LEU A 43 -4.76 -1.70 9.62
C LEU A 43 -6.17 -1.88 9.05
N ALA A 44 -6.28 -2.34 7.79
CA ALA A 44 -7.55 -2.74 7.18
C ALA A 44 -8.11 -4.06 7.75
N GLY A 45 -7.36 -4.77 8.59
CA GLY A 45 -7.74 -6.07 9.15
C GLY A 45 -7.40 -7.26 8.24
N ILE A 46 -6.49 -7.10 7.30
CA ILE A 46 -6.12 -8.12 6.31
C ILE A 46 -4.86 -8.85 6.79
N GLN A 47 -4.96 -10.17 6.96
CA GLN A 47 -3.86 -11.03 7.42
C GLN A 47 -3.21 -11.86 6.31
N GLU A 48 -3.97 -12.29 5.30
CA GLU A 48 -3.44 -13.04 4.16
C GLU A 48 -2.96 -12.06 3.09
N ILE A 49 -1.65 -12.00 2.87
CA ILE A 49 -1.02 -11.00 2.00
C ILE A 49 -0.07 -11.66 1.02
N LEU A 50 -0.20 -11.32 -0.26
CA LEU A 50 0.71 -11.69 -1.34
C LEU A 50 1.65 -10.52 -1.64
N VAL A 51 2.95 -10.76 -1.56
CA VAL A 51 3.99 -9.82 -2.04
C VAL A 51 4.38 -10.22 -3.45
N ILE A 52 4.16 -9.32 -4.40
CA ILE A 52 4.56 -9.52 -5.81
C ILE A 52 5.77 -8.64 -6.09
N SER A 53 6.86 -9.23 -6.57
CA SER A 53 8.09 -8.53 -6.90
C SER A 53 8.81 -9.15 -8.09
N THR A 54 9.91 -8.53 -8.54
CA THR A 54 10.74 -9.11 -9.59
C THR A 54 11.42 -10.40 -9.10
N PRO A 55 11.79 -11.34 -10.00
CA PRO A 55 12.51 -12.55 -9.62
C PRO A 55 13.83 -12.26 -8.88
N GLU A 56 14.51 -11.16 -9.23
CA GLU A 56 15.78 -10.75 -8.62
C GLU A 56 15.61 -10.26 -7.18
N ASP A 57 14.53 -9.52 -6.91
CA ASP A 57 14.29 -8.87 -5.61
C ASP A 57 13.55 -9.76 -4.62
N LEU A 58 12.75 -10.71 -5.11
CA LEU A 58 11.87 -11.55 -4.30
C LEU A 58 12.58 -12.29 -3.15
N PRO A 59 13.79 -12.87 -3.35
CA PRO A 59 14.54 -13.50 -2.26
C PRO A 59 14.88 -12.53 -1.11
N GLY A 60 15.09 -11.24 -1.42
CA GLY A 60 15.32 -10.21 -0.42
C GLY A 60 14.11 -9.98 0.48
N TYR A 61 12.91 -9.93 -0.10
CA TYR A 61 11.66 -9.83 0.68
C TYR A 61 11.41 -11.06 1.52
N GLN A 62 11.61 -12.26 0.97
CA GLN A 62 11.50 -13.52 1.72
C GLN A 62 12.44 -13.57 2.92
N LYS A 63 13.67 -13.07 2.76
CA LYS A 63 14.64 -12.99 3.85
C LYS A 63 14.25 -11.95 4.91
N LEU A 64 13.71 -10.80 4.48
CA LEU A 64 13.33 -9.71 5.39
C LEU A 64 12.07 -10.02 6.19
N LEU A 65 11.05 -10.56 5.52
CA LEU A 65 9.68 -10.65 6.05
C LEU A 65 9.29 -12.08 6.48
N GLY A 66 10.09 -13.08 6.08
CA GLY A 66 9.80 -14.49 6.35
C GLY A 66 8.44 -14.91 5.80
N ASN A 67 7.70 -15.66 6.57
CA ASN A 67 6.32 -16.04 6.27
C ASN A 67 5.27 -15.11 6.92
N GLY A 68 5.71 -14.01 7.54
CA GLY A 68 4.85 -13.03 8.20
C GLY A 68 4.49 -13.36 9.66
N ALA A 69 4.89 -14.51 10.18
CA ALA A 69 4.55 -14.93 11.54
C ALA A 69 5.03 -13.94 12.62
N ASP A 70 6.15 -13.27 12.39
CA ASP A 70 6.70 -12.25 13.29
C ASP A 70 5.79 -11.01 13.41
N PHE A 71 4.87 -10.82 12.48
CA PHE A 71 3.89 -9.71 12.46
C PHE A 71 2.45 -10.18 12.71
N GLY A 72 2.23 -11.48 12.91
CA GLY A 72 0.90 -12.07 13.07
C GLY A 72 0.10 -12.16 11.76
N ILE A 73 0.76 -12.15 10.61
CA ILE A 73 0.15 -12.26 9.28
C ILE A 73 0.69 -13.48 8.55
N GLN A 74 0.09 -13.79 7.38
CA GLN A 74 0.51 -14.87 6.49
C GLN A 74 0.97 -14.27 5.17
N LEU A 75 2.26 -14.37 4.89
CA LEU A 75 2.85 -13.88 3.64
C LEU A 75 3.03 -15.01 2.64
N SER A 76 2.57 -14.75 1.43
CA SER A 76 2.88 -15.49 0.22
C SER A 76 3.67 -14.61 -0.74
N TYR A 77 4.36 -15.20 -1.70
CA TYR A 77 5.26 -14.50 -2.61
C TYR A 77 5.01 -14.96 -4.04
N ALA A 78 5.02 -14.03 -4.98
CA ALA A 78 4.92 -14.33 -6.41
C ALA A 78 5.84 -13.42 -7.22
N GLU A 79 6.31 -13.94 -8.35
CA GLU A 79 7.18 -13.22 -9.27
C GLU A 79 6.37 -12.43 -10.29
N GLN A 80 6.80 -11.19 -10.55
CA GLN A 80 6.42 -10.40 -11.71
C GLN A 80 7.62 -10.34 -12.66
N PRO A 81 7.67 -11.17 -13.71
CA PRO A 81 8.85 -11.29 -14.58
C PRO A 81 9.13 -10.02 -15.40
N SER A 82 8.08 -9.26 -15.72
CA SER A 82 8.17 -8.00 -16.46
C SER A 82 7.18 -6.98 -15.90
N PRO A 83 7.52 -5.67 -15.94
CA PRO A 83 6.66 -4.61 -15.39
C PRO A 83 5.54 -4.23 -16.37
N ASP A 84 4.64 -5.17 -16.68
CA ASP A 84 3.59 -5.02 -17.70
C ASP A 84 2.37 -4.23 -17.18
N GLY A 85 2.51 -3.51 -16.09
CA GLY A 85 1.48 -2.64 -15.52
C GLY A 85 0.91 -3.14 -14.19
N LEU A 86 0.15 -2.25 -13.51
CA LEU A 86 -0.36 -2.52 -12.17
C LEU A 86 -1.47 -3.58 -12.16
N ALA A 87 -2.31 -3.63 -13.21
CA ALA A 87 -3.40 -4.60 -13.29
C ALA A 87 -2.90 -6.05 -13.45
N GLN A 88 -1.64 -6.26 -13.88
CA GLN A 88 -0.99 -7.58 -13.93
C GLN A 88 -0.97 -8.26 -12.54
N ALA A 89 -0.97 -7.48 -11.45
CA ALA A 89 -1.00 -8.02 -10.09
C ALA A 89 -2.19 -8.96 -9.85
N PHE A 90 -3.34 -8.69 -10.46
CA PHE A 90 -4.53 -9.55 -10.32
C PHE A 90 -4.42 -10.84 -11.15
N LEU A 91 -3.70 -10.81 -12.26
CA LEU A 91 -3.44 -12.00 -13.09
C LEU A 91 -2.45 -12.93 -12.39
N ILE A 92 -1.36 -12.37 -11.85
CA ILE A 92 -0.36 -13.11 -11.07
C ILE A 92 -1.00 -13.67 -9.78
N GLY A 93 -1.81 -12.86 -9.12
CA GLY A 93 -2.46 -13.18 -7.85
C GLY A 93 -3.76 -13.99 -7.99
N GLU A 94 -4.20 -14.39 -9.17
CA GLU A 94 -5.52 -15.03 -9.39
C GLU A 94 -5.76 -16.22 -8.46
N SER A 95 -4.83 -17.16 -8.39
CA SER A 95 -4.94 -18.33 -7.53
C SER A 95 -4.92 -17.99 -6.04
N PHE A 96 -4.18 -16.95 -5.64
CA PHE A 96 -4.16 -16.46 -4.28
C PHE A 96 -5.48 -15.75 -3.93
N ILE A 97 -6.01 -14.91 -4.79
CA ILE A 97 -7.28 -14.20 -4.60
C ILE A 97 -8.42 -15.22 -4.42
N GLY A 98 -8.49 -16.24 -5.29
CA GLY A 98 -9.57 -17.22 -5.32
C GLY A 98 -10.92 -16.51 -5.52
N ASP A 99 -11.93 -16.89 -4.74
CA ASP A 99 -13.29 -16.34 -4.84
C ASP A 99 -13.50 -15.09 -3.94
N GLY A 100 -12.44 -14.57 -3.32
CA GLY A 100 -12.53 -13.48 -2.36
C GLY A 100 -12.32 -12.10 -2.97
N ASN A 101 -12.72 -11.07 -2.22
CA ASN A 101 -12.37 -9.68 -2.52
C ASN A 101 -10.89 -9.42 -2.21
N VAL A 102 -10.30 -8.41 -2.86
CA VAL A 102 -8.87 -8.11 -2.75
C VAL A 102 -8.61 -6.63 -2.55
N CYS A 103 -7.62 -6.32 -1.70
CA CYS A 103 -7.01 -5.01 -1.58
C CYS A 103 -5.63 -5.02 -2.22
N LEU A 104 -5.38 -4.12 -3.15
CA LEU A 104 -4.06 -3.88 -3.73
C LEU A 104 -3.47 -2.58 -3.17
N VAL A 105 -2.23 -2.63 -2.69
CA VAL A 105 -1.46 -1.45 -2.32
C VAL A 105 -0.12 -1.45 -3.05
N LEU A 106 0.30 -0.26 -3.53
CA LEU A 106 1.60 -0.10 -4.16
C LEU A 106 2.71 -0.05 -3.11
N GLY A 107 3.76 -0.80 -3.34
CA GLY A 107 4.85 -1.03 -2.39
C GLY A 107 5.68 0.20 -2.03
N ASP A 108 5.50 1.30 -2.74
CA ASP A 108 6.21 2.57 -2.56
C ASP A 108 5.32 3.72 -2.07
N ASN A 109 4.09 3.40 -1.66
CA ASN A 109 3.14 4.39 -1.15
C ASN A 109 3.10 4.40 0.38
N ILE A 110 3.17 5.59 0.94
CA ILE A 110 3.10 5.83 2.38
C ILE A 110 1.85 6.66 2.66
N PHE A 111 1.04 6.20 3.61
CA PHE A 111 -0.18 6.87 4.04
C PHE A 111 -0.12 7.18 5.52
N TYR A 112 -0.58 8.38 5.88
CA TYR A 112 -0.72 8.78 7.28
C TYR A 112 -1.89 9.75 7.41
N GLY A 113 -2.69 9.61 8.49
CA GLY A 113 -3.77 10.55 8.77
C GLY A 113 -4.68 10.05 9.90
N TYR A 114 -5.29 11.02 10.58
CA TYR A 114 -6.27 10.70 11.62
C TYR A 114 -7.49 9.97 11.04
N GLY A 115 -7.91 8.91 11.71
CA GLY A 115 -9.08 8.11 11.27
C GLY A 115 -8.79 7.17 10.08
N PHE A 116 -7.52 7.06 9.63
CA PHE A 116 -7.18 6.23 8.48
C PHE A 116 -7.53 4.75 8.69
N SER A 117 -7.26 4.20 9.88
CA SER A 117 -7.61 2.80 10.19
C SER A 117 -9.13 2.53 10.08
N ALA A 118 -9.97 3.47 10.54
CA ALA A 118 -11.42 3.34 10.41
C ALA A 118 -11.86 3.38 8.93
N MET A 119 -11.27 4.29 8.14
CA MET A 119 -11.51 4.40 6.69
C MET A 119 -11.12 3.12 5.95
N LEU A 120 -9.99 2.51 6.32
CA LEU A 120 -9.52 1.25 5.75
C LEU A 120 -10.44 0.08 6.10
N ARG A 121 -10.85 -0.03 7.36
CA ARG A 121 -11.77 -1.09 7.82
C ARG A 121 -13.14 -0.97 7.15
N ASP A 122 -13.64 0.24 6.95
CA ASP A 122 -14.87 0.47 6.18
C ASP A 122 -14.70 0.05 4.72
N ALA A 123 -13.57 0.41 4.08
CA ALA A 123 -13.27 -0.03 2.72
C ALA A 123 -13.15 -1.55 2.60
N ALA A 124 -12.62 -2.22 3.62
CA ALA A 124 -12.49 -3.68 3.65
C ALA A 124 -13.83 -4.42 3.79
N GLN A 125 -14.93 -3.72 4.17
CA GLN A 125 -16.30 -4.27 4.18
C GLN A 125 -16.96 -4.26 2.80
N LEU A 126 -16.24 -3.86 1.75
CA LEU A 126 -16.75 -3.84 0.38
C LEU A 126 -17.34 -5.20 0.00
N ALA A 127 -18.64 -5.24 -0.27
CA ALA A 127 -19.32 -6.45 -0.72
C ALA A 127 -19.18 -6.63 -2.24
N ASN A 128 -19.41 -5.56 -3.00
CA ASN A 128 -19.37 -5.53 -4.46
C ASN A 128 -18.80 -4.21 -4.96
N GLY A 129 -18.27 -4.20 -6.18
CA GLY A 129 -17.73 -3.02 -6.84
C GLY A 129 -16.27 -2.76 -6.49
N ALA A 130 -15.88 -1.51 -6.58
CA ALA A 130 -14.55 -1.04 -6.28
C ALA A 130 -14.59 0.19 -5.36
N ARG A 131 -13.55 0.33 -4.52
CA ARG A 131 -13.29 1.55 -3.78
C ARG A 131 -11.85 1.99 -3.98
N VAL A 132 -11.67 3.25 -4.37
CA VAL A 132 -10.38 3.90 -4.53
C VAL A 132 -10.32 5.17 -3.68
N PHE A 133 -9.11 5.72 -3.52
CA PHE A 133 -8.90 6.89 -2.68
C PHE A 133 -8.37 8.04 -3.54
N GLY A 134 -9.09 9.17 -3.48
CA GLY A 134 -8.70 10.41 -4.14
C GLY A 134 -7.93 11.32 -3.20
N TYR A 135 -6.83 11.90 -3.65
CA TYR A 135 -6.01 12.83 -2.90
C TYR A 135 -5.67 14.07 -3.73
N HIS A 136 -5.79 15.26 -3.13
CA HIS A 136 -5.49 16.52 -3.81
C HIS A 136 -3.98 16.71 -3.93
N VAL A 137 -3.47 16.90 -5.15
CA VAL A 137 -2.05 17.07 -5.46
C VAL A 137 -1.81 18.34 -6.28
N ASN A 138 -0.58 18.84 -6.25
CA ASN A 138 -0.19 20.01 -7.06
C ASN A 138 0.12 19.66 -8.51
N ASP A 139 0.59 18.43 -8.79
CA ASP A 139 0.95 17.95 -10.13
C ASP A 139 0.16 16.68 -10.47
N PRO A 140 -1.14 16.81 -10.83
CA PRO A 140 -2.01 15.66 -11.11
C PRO A 140 -1.64 14.92 -12.39
N ALA A 141 -0.94 15.54 -13.36
CA ALA A 141 -0.61 14.91 -14.63
C ALA A 141 0.27 13.65 -14.54
N ARG A 142 0.82 13.37 -13.35
CA ARG A 142 1.64 12.17 -13.09
C ARG A 142 0.82 10.94 -12.72
N PHE A 143 -0.47 11.09 -12.45
CA PHE A 143 -1.33 10.08 -11.84
C PHE A 143 -2.59 9.81 -12.66
N GLY A 144 -3.37 8.81 -12.27
CA GLY A 144 -4.76 8.72 -12.66
C GLY A 144 -5.56 9.85 -12.03
N VAL A 145 -6.27 10.65 -12.83
CA VAL A 145 -6.97 11.87 -12.38
C VAL A 145 -8.47 11.65 -12.38
N LEU A 146 -9.10 11.94 -11.24
CA LEU A 146 -10.54 11.90 -11.04
C LEU A 146 -11.19 13.22 -11.49
N GLU A 147 -12.36 13.13 -12.11
CA GLU A 147 -13.23 14.27 -12.34
C GLU A 147 -14.55 14.08 -11.58
N PHE A 148 -14.99 15.13 -10.90
CA PHE A 148 -16.23 15.11 -10.11
C PHE A 148 -17.25 16.05 -10.71
N ASP A 149 -18.52 15.67 -10.62
CA ASP A 149 -19.63 16.59 -10.89
C ASP A 149 -19.88 17.54 -9.69
N THR A 150 -20.86 18.42 -9.84
CA THR A 150 -21.23 19.41 -8.81
C THR A 150 -21.80 18.77 -7.53
N SER A 151 -22.21 17.50 -7.58
CA SER A 151 -22.68 16.74 -6.41
C SER A 151 -21.56 16.00 -5.68
N GLY A 152 -20.32 16.01 -6.24
CA GLY A 152 -19.18 15.27 -5.71
C GLY A 152 -19.11 13.82 -6.19
N LYS A 153 -19.93 13.43 -7.18
CA LYS A 153 -19.86 12.11 -7.80
C LYS A 153 -18.77 12.08 -8.87
N VAL A 154 -17.98 11.01 -8.91
CA VAL A 154 -16.98 10.79 -9.97
C VAL A 154 -17.68 10.52 -11.29
N ILE A 155 -17.27 11.25 -12.33
CA ILE A 155 -17.83 11.17 -13.69
C ILE A 155 -16.81 10.74 -14.74
N SER A 156 -15.51 10.93 -14.47
CA SER A 156 -14.46 10.43 -15.36
C SER A 156 -13.17 10.13 -14.60
N LEU A 157 -12.32 9.31 -15.21
CA LEU A 157 -11.01 8.92 -14.72
C LEU A 157 -10.07 8.77 -15.91
N GLU A 158 -8.96 9.52 -15.91
CA GLU A 158 -7.96 9.53 -16.97
C GLU A 158 -6.56 9.24 -16.45
N GLU A 159 -5.84 8.33 -17.12
CA GLU A 159 -4.43 8.01 -16.78
C GLU A 159 -3.50 9.08 -17.34
N LYS A 160 -2.74 9.72 -16.46
CA LYS A 160 -1.70 10.71 -16.80
C LYS A 160 -2.11 11.69 -17.90
N PRO A 161 -3.24 12.40 -17.73
CA PRO A 161 -3.75 13.29 -18.77
C PRO A 161 -2.80 14.46 -19.01
N ALA A 162 -2.58 14.83 -20.27
CA ALA A 162 -1.80 16.01 -20.63
C ALA A 162 -2.43 17.32 -20.12
N LYS A 163 -3.77 17.32 -19.94
CA LYS A 163 -4.55 18.43 -19.37
C LYS A 163 -5.50 17.88 -18.32
N PRO A 164 -5.04 17.81 -17.05
CA PRO A 164 -5.87 17.29 -15.98
C PRO A 164 -7.14 18.10 -15.77
N LYS A 165 -8.27 17.41 -15.57
CA LYS A 165 -9.58 18.05 -15.32
C LYS A 165 -9.79 18.43 -13.87
N SER A 166 -8.98 17.91 -12.96
CA SER A 166 -8.96 18.24 -11.55
C SER A 166 -7.57 18.05 -10.95
N ASN A 167 -7.41 18.42 -9.68
CA ASN A 167 -6.21 18.15 -8.91
C ASN A 167 -6.33 16.88 -8.03
N TYR A 168 -7.36 16.04 -8.24
CA TYR A 168 -7.53 14.83 -7.46
C TYR A 168 -6.93 13.63 -8.16
N ALA A 169 -5.82 13.14 -7.61
CA ALA A 169 -5.16 11.92 -8.05
C ALA A 169 -5.75 10.69 -7.36
N VAL A 170 -5.84 9.56 -8.07
CA VAL A 170 -6.07 8.25 -7.45
C VAL A 170 -4.76 7.80 -6.79
N THR A 171 -4.83 7.47 -5.51
CA THR A 171 -3.67 6.96 -4.77
C THR A 171 -3.38 5.49 -5.11
N GLY A 172 -2.23 4.98 -4.68
CA GLY A 172 -1.86 3.57 -4.89
C GLY A 172 -2.51 2.59 -3.90
N LEU A 173 -3.80 2.77 -3.60
CA LEU A 173 -4.56 1.91 -2.70
C LEU A 173 -5.95 1.64 -3.27
N TYR A 174 -6.29 0.38 -3.45
CA TYR A 174 -7.44 -0.07 -4.20
C TYR A 174 -8.12 -1.25 -3.52
N PHE A 175 -9.44 -1.22 -3.41
CA PHE A 175 -10.26 -2.33 -2.91
C PHE A 175 -11.23 -2.77 -4.01
N TYR A 176 -11.27 -4.05 -4.30
CA TYR A 176 -12.07 -4.61 -5.37
C TYR A 176 -12.81 -5.87 -4.92
N ASP A 177 -13.97 -6.09 -5.51
CA ASP A 177 -14.60 -7.40 -5.47
C ASP A 177 -13.87 -8.39 -6.40
N ASN A 178 -14.26 -9.65 -6.36
CA ASN A 178 -13.60 -10.73 -7.10
C ASN A 178 -13.60 -10.55 -8.62
N ARG A 179 -14.55 -9.80 -9.18
CA ARG A 179 -14.65 -9.54 -10.63
C ARG A 179 -13.41 -8.81 -11.18
N VAL A 180 -12.59 -8.23 -10.33
CA VAL A 180 -11.35 -7.56 -10.73
C VAL A 180 -10.42 -8.45 -11.55
N VAL A 181 -10.41 -9.77 -11.28
CA VAL A 181 -9.57 -10.72 -12.01
C VAL A 181 -10.02 -10.81 -13.48
N ASP A 182 -11.32 -10.97 -13.72
CA ASP A 182 -11.87 -11.06 -15.08
C ASP A 182 -11.79 -9.71 -15.81
N ILE A 183 -12.01 -8.60 -15.09
CA ILE A 183 -11.80 -7.26 -15.65
C ILE A 183 -10.34 -7.09 -16.07
N ALA A 184 -9.37 -7.45 -15.21
CA ALA A 184 -7.94 -7.35 -15.54
C ALA A 184 -7.55 -8.22 -16.75
N LYS A 185 -8.16 -9.41 -16.93
CA LYS A 185 -7.98 -10.23 -18.14
C LYS A 185 -8.49 -9.55 -19.41
N SER A 186 -9.47 -8.66 -19.30
CA SER A 186 -10.06 -7.94 -20.44
C SER A 186 -9.31 -6.65 -20.80
N VAL A 187 -8.49 -6.12 -19.88
CA VAL A 187 -7.69 -4.89 -20.11
C VAL A 187 -6.67 -5.13 -21.22
N LYS A 188 -6.59 -4.19 -22.14
CA LYS A 188 -5.58 -4.19 -23.20
C LYS A 188 -4.40 -3.31 -22.82
N PRO A 189 -3.17 -3.68 -23.22
CA PRO A 189 -2.02 -2.82 -23.00
C PRO A 189 -2.23 -1.43 -23.58
N SER A 190 -1.91 -0.41 -22.81
CA SER A 190 -1.96 0.99 -23.22
C SER A 190 -0.90 1.32 -24.29
N GLY A 191 -0.89 2.55 -24.79
CA GLY A 191 0.18 3.03 -25.68
C GLY A 191 1.59 2.96 -25.07
N ARG A 192 1.71 2.70 -23.76
CA ARG A 192 2.97 2.46 -23.03
C ARG A 192 3.30 0.97 -22.91
N GLY A 193 2.43 0.08 -23.38
CA GLY A 193 2.57 -1.37 -23.24
C GLY A 193 2.15 -1.90 -21.87
N GLU A 194 1.52 -1.09 -21.00
CA GLU A 194 1.15 -1.43 -19.64
C GLU A 194 -0.34 -1.77 -19.50
N LEU A 195 -0.68 -2.76 -18.68
CA LEU A 195 -2.05 -3.02 -18.22
C LEU A 195 -2.38 -2.03 -17.11
N GLU A 196 -3.09 -0.95 -17.49
CA GLU A 196 -3.33 0.17 -16.59
C GLU A 196 -4.39 -0.16 -15.53
N ILE A 197 -4.09 0.16 -14.28
CA ILE A 197 -5.07 0.07 -13.20
C ILE A 197 -6.24 1.05 -13.41
N THR A 198 -5.97 2.16 -14.11
CA THR A 198 -6.98 3.14 -14.48
C THR A 198 -8.06 2.56 -15.39
N ASP A 199 -7.72 1.60 -16.27
CA ASP A 199 -8.71 0.93 -17.12
C ASP A 199 -9.57 -0.05 -16.30
N VAL A 200 -8.99 -0.71 -15.30
CA VAL A 200 -9.77 -1.50 -14.32
C VAL A 200 -10.76 -0.60 -13.58
N ASN A 201 -10.30 0.53 -13.05
CA ASN A 201 -11.17 1.48 -12.34
C ASN A 201 -12.24 2.06 -13.25
N ARG A 202 -11.93 2.29 -14.54
CA ARG A 202 -12.89 2.77 -15.53
C ARG A 202 -14.01 1.76 -15.77
N ALA A 203 -13.70 0.47 -15.85
CA ALA A 203 -14.71 -0.59 -15.98
C ALA A 203 -15.72 -0.55 -14.82
N TYR A 204 -15.25 -0.36 -13.57
CA TYR A 204 -16.14 -0.19 -12.42
C TYR A 204 -16.89 1.16 -12.45
N LEU A 205 -16.29 2.22 -12.97
CA LEU A 205 -16.98 3.51 -13.13
C LEU A 205 -18.13 3.41 -14.14
N GLU A 206 -17.90 2.77 -15.28
CA GLU A 206 -18.89 2.57 -16.33
C GLU A 206 -20.05 1.67 -15.90
N SER A 207 -19.79 0.70 -15.03
CA SER A 207 -20.85 -0.11 -14.39
C SER A 207 -21.59 0.61 -13.25
N GLY A 208 -21.14 1.82 -12.86
CA GLY A 208 -21.72 2.58 -11.76
C GLY A 208 -21.34 2.06 -10.35
N GLU A 209 -20.30 1.23 -10.27
CA GLU A 209 -19.88 0.52 -9.05
C GLU A 209 -18.51 0.99 -8.51
N LEU A 210 -17.97 2.09 -9.02
CA LEU A 210 -16.76 2.73 -8.47
C LEU A 210 -17.13 3.70 -7.37
N ASN A 211 -16.67 3.43 -6.15
CA ASN A 211 -16.76 4.34 -5.01
C ASN A 211 -15.42 5.05 -4.80
N VAL A 212 -15.45 6.34 -4.54
CA VAL A 212 -14.25 7.14 -4.25
C VAL A 212 -14.36 7.74 -2.85
N SER A 213 -13.35 7.45 -2.01
CA SER A 213 -13.18 8.09 -0.71
C SER A 213 -12.11 9.19 -0.85
N VAL A 214 -12.48 10.45 -0.61
CA VAL A 214 -11.53 11.56 -0.69
C VAL A 214 -10.79 11.70 0.63
N MET A 215 -9.47 11.61 0.57
CA MET A 215 -8.58 11.93 1.68
C MET A 215 -8.45 13.45 1.79
N GLY A 216 -9.03 14.01 2.84
CA GLY A 216 -9.08 15.44 3.08
C GLY A 216 -7.79 16.00 3.68
N ARG A 217 -7.83 17.25 4.13
CA ARG A 217 -6.74 17.90 4.87
C ARG A 217 -6.44 17.12 6.15
N GLY A 218 -5.16 16.97 6.49
CA GLY A 218 -4.73 16.16 7.62
C GLY A 218 -4.30 14.74 7.25
N PHE A 219 -4.53 14.33 5.99
CA PHE A 219 -3.90 13.14 5.42
C PHE A 219 -2.59 13.52 4.72
N ALA A 220 -1.62 12.63 4.79
CA ALA A 220 -0.43 12.63 3.96
C ALA A 220 -0.43 11.34 3.11
N TRP A 221 -0.28 11.52 1.81
CA TRP A 221 0.04 10.48 0.86
C TRP A 221 1.36 10.84 0.18
N LEU A 222 2.37 10.01 0.35
CA LEU A 222 3.72 10.23 -0.12
C LEU A 222 4.08 9.14 -1.13
N ASP A 223 4.43 9.55 -2.35
CA ASP A 223 5.05 8.69 -3.33
C ASP A 223 6.58 8.83 -3.19
N THR A 224 7.29 7.76 -3.02
CA THR A 224 8.75 7.77 -2.86
C THR A 224 9.47 7.60 -4.21
N GLY A 225 8.93 8.24 -5.27
CA GLY A 225 9.35 8.02 -6.67
C GLY A 225 10.64 8.71 -7.09
N THR A 226 11.14 9.68 -6.33
CA THR A 226 12.35 10.45 -6.58
C THR A 226 13.21 10.52 -5.33
N HIS A 227 14.49 10.96 -5.46
CA HIS A 227 15.37 11.12 -4.31
C HIS A 227 14.80 12.15 -3.31
N ASP A 228 14.23 13.27 -3.82
CA ASP A 228 13.64 14.30 -2.98
C ASP A 228 12.41 13.77 -2.24
N SER A 229 11.47 13.09 -2.93
CA SER A 229 10.28 12.56 -2.29
C SER A 229 10.59 11.42 -1.30
N LEU A 230 11.66 10.64 -1.52
CA LEU A 230 12.12 9.65 -0.54
C LEU A 230 12.68 10.33 0.73
N MET A 231 13.44 11.41 0.57
CA MET A 231 13.96 12.20 1.69
C MET A 231 12.82 12.87 2.46
N GLU A 232 11.88 13.50 1.77
CA GLU A 232 10.69 14.13 2.36
C GLU A 232 9.86 13.13 3.16
N ALA A 233 9.67 11.92 2.63
CA ALA A 233 8.96 10.85 3.35
C ALA A 233 9.69 10.46 4.64
N GLY A 234 11.02 10.31 4.60
CA GLY A 234 11.82 10.03 5.79
C GLY A 234 11.72 11.14 6.85
N GLN A 235 11.81 12.40 6.44
CA GLN A 235 11.68 13.56 7.32
C GLN A 235 10.27 13.67 7.93
N PHE A 236 9.24 13.41 7.12
CA PHE A 236 7.85 13.40 7.59
C PHE A 236 7.66 12.35 8.69
N VAL A 237 8.05 11.11 8.44
CA VAL A 237 7.93 10.00 9.41
C VAL A 237 8.72 10.33 10.68
N GLN A 238 9.98 10.77 10.54
CA GLN A 238 10.81 11.18 11.67
C GLN A 238 10.12 12.25 12.52
N THR A 239 9.57 13.28 11.89
CA THR A 239 8.92 14.38 12.61
C THR A 239 7.72 13.89 13.41
N ILE A 240 6.86 13.06 12.80
CA ILE A 240 5.68 12.50 13.47
C ILE A 240 6.10 11.63 14.65
N GLU A 241 7.00 10.67 14.44
CA GLU A 241 7.45 9.76 15.49
C GLU A 241 8.13 10.49 16.65
N HIS A 242 8.98 11.49 16.37
CA HIS A 242 9.62 12.29 17.42
C HIS A 242 8.63 13.14 18.23
N ARG A 243 7.55 13.62 17.61
CA ARG A 243 6.56 14.46 18.30
C ARG A 243 5.57 13.66 19.11
N GLN A 244 5.16 12.50 18.62
CA GLN A 244 4.13 11.69 19.25
C GLN A 244 4.70 10.63 20.17
N GLY A 245 5.95 10.20 19.98
CA GLY A 245 6.54 9.05 20.66
C GLY A 245 5.95 7.71 20.20
N LEU A 246 5.15 7.73 19.11
CA LEU A 246 4.52 6.55 18.52
C LEU A 246 5.14 6.29 17.15
N LYS A 247 5.29 5.01 16.78
CA LYS A 247 5.83 4.66 15.49
C LYS A 247 4.76 4.62 14.40
N VAL A 248 5.14 5.08 13.22
CA VAL A 248 4.35 4.89 11.99
C VAL A 248 4.71 3.54 11.40
N ALA A 249 3.69 2.74 11.02
CA ALA A 249 3.88 1.44 10.38
C ALA A 249 4.76 0.44 11.18
N CYS A 250 4.57 0.37 12.49
CA CYS A 250 5.14 -0.69 13.32
C CYS A 250 4.27 -1.95 13.17
N LEU A 251 4.74 -2.92 12.38
CA LEU A 251 3.93 -4.11 12.02
C LEU A 251 3.65 -4.98 13.25
N GLU A 252 4.63 -5.11 14.14
CA GLU A 252 4.52 -5.89 15.37
C GLU A 252 3.47 -5.29 16.30
N GLU A 253 3.45 -3.97 16.49
CA GLU A 253 2.43 -3.28 17.27
C GLU A 253 1.04 -3.49 16.68
N ILE A 254 0.90 -3.33 15.34
CA ILE A 254 -0.39 -3.52 14.67
C ILE A 254 -0.88 -4.95 14.83
N GLY A 255 0.00 -5.93 14.65
CA GLY A 255 -0.31 -7.35 14.87
C GLY A 255 -0.74 -7.65 16.30
N TYR A 256 -0.04 -7.09 17.29
CA TYR A 256 -0.36 -7.24 18.71
C TYR A 256 -1.71 -6.59 19.06
N ARG A 257 -1.95 -5.35 18.62
CA ARG A 257 -3.21 -4.64 18.90
C ARG A 257 -4.42 -5.25 18.18
N ASN A 258 -4.21 -5.90 17.05
CA ASN A 258 -5.25 -6.69 16.37
C ASN A 258 -5.47 -8.07 17.02
N GLY A 259 -4.71 -8.46 18.04
CA GLY A 259 -4.78 -9.78 18.70
C GLY A 259 -4.20 -10.91 17.84
N TRP A 260 -3.37 -10.60 16.85
CA TRP A 260 -2.73 -11.59 15.97
C TRP A 260 -1.37 -12.06 16.46
N LEU A 261 -0.71 -11.26 17.30
CA LEU A 261 0.49 -11.62 18.04
C LEU A 261 0.19 -11.74 19.53
N SER A 262 0.76 -12.75 20.17
CA SER A 262 0.71 -12.84 21.63
C SER A 262 1.73 -11.90 22.29
N GLU A 263 1.50 -11.60 23.56
CA GLU A 263 2.42 -10.83 24.39
C GLU A 263 3.83 -11.43 24.39
N GLU A 264 3.93 -12.76 24.53
CA GLU A 264 5.21 -13.48 24.53
C GLU A 264 5.92 -13.37 23.16
N ALA A 265 5.16 -13.35 22.06
CA ALA A 265 5.74 -13.17 20.73
C ALA A 265 6.32 -11.76 20.56
N LEU A 266 5.58 -10.73 20.99
CA LEU A 266 6.03 -9.34 20.97
C LEU A 266 7.23 -9.14 21.90
N GLN A 267 7.21 -9.73 23.11
CA GLN A 267 8.32 -9.66 24.07
C GLN A 267 9.61 -10.28 23.51
N ARG A 268 9.53 -11.40 22.78
CA ARG A 268 10.71 -11.99 22.13
C ARG A 268 11.34 -11.02 21.13
N GLN A 269 10.52 -10.33 20.34
CA GLN A 269 10.99 -9.35 19.36
C GLN A 269 11.59 -8.10 20.02
N ALA A 270 10.92 -7.57 21.03
CA ALA A 270 11.44 -6.46 21.83
C ALA A 270 12.82 -6.80 22.41
N THR A 271 12.98 -8.02 22.95
CA THR A 271 14.25 -8.50 23.51
C THR A 271 15.33 -8.65 22.43
N ALA A 272 14.99 -9.21 21.28
CA ALA A 272 15.94 -9.38 20.15
C ALA A 272 16.45 -8.04 19.60
N LEU A 273 15.63 -7.00 19.66
CA LEU A 273 15.93 -5.65 19.20
C LEU A 273 16.25 -4.65 20.32
N ALA A 274 16.46 -5.08 21.55
CA ALA A 274 16.57 -4.22 22.74
C ALA A 274 17.65 -3.14 22.66
N LYS A 275 18.68 -3.31 21.81
CA LYS A 275 19.75 -2.32 21.59
C LYS A 275 19.35 -1.19 20.63
N THR A 276 18.17 -1.25 20.05
CA THR A 276 17.66 -0.27 19.07
C THR A 276 16.49 0.52 19.65
N GLY A 277 16.28 1.74 19.15
CA GLY A 277 15.09 2.52 19.49
C GLY A 277 13.78 1.82 19.09
N TYR A 278 13.83 0.98 18.02
CA TYR A 278 12.69 0.19 17.60
C TYR A 278 12.30 -0.87 18.64
N GLY A 279 13.27 -1.66 19.13
CA GLY A 279 13.02 -2.65 20.18
C GLY A 279 12.59 -2.04 21.52
N GLN A 280 13.16 -0.89 21.87
CA GLN A 280 12.71 -0.14 23.07
C GLN A 280 11.26 0.33 22.94
N TYR A 281 10.83 0.71 21.76
CA TYR A 281 9.44 1.05 21.49
C TYR A 281 8.52 -0.18 21.62
N LEU A 282 8.91 -1.35 21.12
CA LEU A 282 8.12 -2.58 21.30
C LEU A 282 7.94 -2.91 22.80
N GLN A 283 8.96 -2.68 23.63
CA GLN A 283 8.83 -2.83 25.08
C GLN A 283 7.84 -1.81 25.65
N GLN A 284 7.86 -0.55 25.20
CA GLN A 284 6.87 0.47 25.62
C GLN A 284 5.44 0.07 25.25
N VAL A 285 5.24 -0.56 24.08
CA VAL A 285 3.92 -1.07 23.67
C VAL A 285 3.40 -2.13 24.62
N LEU A 286 4.28 -3.04 25.10
CA LEU A 286 3.94 -4.07 26.10
C LEU A 286 3.61 -3.46 27.46
N ASP A 287 4.39 -2.46 27.89
CA ASP A 287 4.25 -1.82 29.19
C ASP A 287 3.03 -0.86 29.26
N SER A 288 2.49 -0.46 28.08
CA SER A 288 1.37 0.47 28.03
C SER A 288 0.03 -0.26 28.05
N GLU A 289 -0.79 -0.01 29.06
CA GLU A 289 -2.21 -0.43 29.10
C GLU A 289 -3.10 0.34 28.09
N THR A 290 -2.52 1.27 27.33
CA THR A 290 -3.27 2.22 26.51
C THR A 290 -3.67 1.60 25.17
N THR A 291 -4.95 1.26 25.05
CA THR A 291 -5.61 1.04 23.74
C THR A 291 -5.78 2.42 23.08
N LEU A 292 -5.01 2.71 22.01
CA LEU A 292 -5.20 3.89 21.18
C LEU A 292 -6.32 3.71 20.16
#